data_13be0acdcd1fa7a6940f0dd0d1b718c0
#
_entry.id   13be0acdcd1fa7a6940f0dd0d1b718c0
#
_cell.length_a   1.000
_cell.length_b   1.000
_cell.length_c   1.000
_cell.angle_alpha   90.00
_cell.angle_beta   90.00
_cell.angle_gamma   90.00
#
_symmetry.space_group_name_H-M   'P 1'
#
loop_
_entity.id
_entity.type
_entity.pdbx_description
1 polymer ?
#
loop_
_entity_poly.entity_id
_entity_poly.type
_entity_poly.pdbx_seq_one_letter_code
_entity_poly.pdbx_strand_id
1 'polypeptide(L)'
;HYTAHSLCNSCSSKCGFTGYVVDGKLGKMIGDANHPNCEGTLCGRGYGFASIAYNEDRLTDPLKKNGGKFEKITWDQAYSEIAEKVKAIIDEKGPQALAMVQDPRPSGSYYTKRFMNALGSANIYTHGAACNMSKNAGFTQVIGTGDFTSDVVNSKMTMFIGRSYADAIKPSQLHAMQKAHENGAELVIVDPRLNNSIAFADEWVPINPGTDLAFILAMAHVVVRNKLYDASYIAENTVGFEEWADYLKDCTPAWAEEITGISKDTIERLATDLATAAPAASIEPSWRGAYGCSYANSGE
;
A
#
# COMPACT_ATOMS: atom_id res chain seq x y z
N HIS A 1 27.97 2.43 27.22
CA HIS A 1 27.55 1.77 25.98
C HIS A 1 26.61 0.63 26.33
N TYR A 2 25.45 0.55 25.65
CA TYR A 2 24.50 -0.56 25.81
C TYR A 2 23.72 -0.78 24.53
N THR A 3 23.03 -1.90 24.42
CA THR A 3 22.09 -2.19 23.34
C THR A 3 20.65 -2.09 23.83
N ALA A 4 19.74 -1.67 22.95
CA ALA A 4 18.31 -1.61 23.22
C ALA A 4 17.55 -2.23 22.03
N HIS A 5 16.53 -3.02 22.33
CA HIS A 5 15.63 -3.57 21.32
C HIS A 5 14.40 -2.69 21.19
N SER A 6 13.99 -2.43 19.96
CA SER A 6 12.81 -1.62 19.67
C SER A 6 12.23 -1.92 18.29
N LEU A 7 11.16 -1.21 17.92
CA LEU A 7 10.50 -1.33 16.63
C LEU A 7 10.67 -0.06 15.82
N CYS A 8 11.01 -0.22 14.55
CA CYS A 8 11.00 0.87 13.59
C CYS A 8 9.56 1.35 13.35
N ASN A 9 9.32 2.63 13.52
CA ASN A 9 7.99 3.23 13.40
C ASN A 9 7.79 4.03 12.10
N SER A 10 8.68 3.89 11.11
CA SER A 10 8.61 4.63 9.85
C SER A 10 7.50 4.17 8.91
N CYS A 11 6.98 2.94 9.09
CA CYS A 11 5.88 2.39 8.30
C CYS A 11 5.15 1.27 9.03
N SER A 12 4.14 0.68 8.37
CA SER A 12 3.33 -0.41 8.93
C SER A 12 4.07 -1.74 9.14
N SER A 13 5.27 -1.93 8.58
CA SER A 13 6.05 -3.17 8.76
C SER A 13 6.54 -3.39 10.18
N LYS A 14 6.73 -2.32 10.97
CA LYS A 14 7.15 -2.43 12.38
C LYS A 14 8.36 -3.34 12.56
N CYS A 15 9.38 -3.20 11.71
CA CYS A 15 10.59 -4.03 11.78
C CYS A 15 11.28 -3.90 13.13
N GLY A 16 11.66 -5.04 13.72
CA GLY A 16 12.45 -5.08 14.94
C GLY A 16 13.90 -4.65 14.67
N PHE A 17 14.49 -3.96 15.62
CA PHE A 17 15.91 -3.62 15.54
C PHE A 17 16.61 -3.65 16.89
N THR A 18 17.91 -3.86 16.84
CA THR A 18 18.84 -3.64 17.94
C THR A 18 19.54 -2.31 17.71
N GLY A 19 19.34 -1.37 18.62
CA GLY A 19 20.03 -0.09 18.64
C GLY A 19 21.26 -0.13 19.54
N TYR A 20 22.37 0.39 19.05
CA TYR A 20 23.61 0.56 19.82
C TYR A 20 23.68 1.98 20.35
N VAL A 21 23.61 2.13 21.66
CA VAL A 21 23.60 3.42 22.33
C VAL A 21 25.00 3.69 22.91
N VAL A 22 25.54 4.85 22.55
CA VAL A 22 26.83 5.35 23.00
C VAL A 22 26.62 6.73 23.59
N ASP A 23 26.99 6.91 24.87
CA ASP A 23 26.86 8.17 25.61
C ASP A 23 25.44 8.79 25.51
N GLY A 24 24.43 7.92 25.65
CA GLY A 24 23.03 8.31 25.58
C GLY A 24 22.48 8.58 24.17
N LYS A 25 23.28 8.41 23.12
CA LYS A 25 22.86 8.62 21.73
C LYS A 25 22.80 7.30 20.97
N LEU A 26 21.74 7.13 20.20
CA LEU A 26 21.60 6.00 19.27
C LEU A 26 22.53 6.21 18.08
N GLY A 27 23.58 5.39 17.97
CA GLY A 27 24.58 5.48 16.91
C GLY A 27 24.24 4.59 15.70
N LYS A 28 24.05 3.29 15.95
CA LYS A 28 23.83 2.27 14.90
C LYS A 28 22.55 1.51 15.17
N MET A 29 21.85 1.16 14.12
CA MET A 29 20.69 0.27 14.15
C MET A 29 20.97 -0.94 13.25
N ILE A 30 20.64 -2.13 13.74
CA ILE A 30 20.71 -3.38 12.97
C ILE A 30 19.35 -4.06 13.09
N GLY A 31 18.85 -4.64 12.00
CA GLY A 31 17.63 -5.42 12.04
C GLY A 31 17.76 -6.61 12.99
N ASP A 32 16.69 -6.91 13.72
CA ASP A 32 16.65 -8.06 14.62
C ASP A 32 16.36 -9.32 13.80
N ALA A 33 17.32 -10.24 13.80
CA ALA A 33 17.23 -11.50 13.05
C ALA A 33 16.09 -12.42 13.54
N ASN A 34 15.67 -12.27 14.80
CA ASN A 34 14.58 -13.05 15.38
C ASN A 34 13.20 -12.42 15.17
N HIS A 35 13.13 -11.23 14.58
CA HIS A 35 11.87 -10.56 14.35
C HIS A 35 11.21 -11.05 13.04
N PRO A 36 9.96 -11.58 13.08
CA PRO A 36 9.34 -12.31 11.97
C PRO A 36 9.11 -11.46 10.72
N ASN A 37 8.98 -10.14 10.86
CA ASN A 37 8.70 -9.26 9.71
C ASN A 37 9.95 -8.74 9.00
N CYS A 38 11.12 -8.82 9.61
CA CYS A 38 12.31 -8.24 9.02
C CYS A 38 13.48 -9.19 8.92
N GLU A 39 13.49 -10.27 9.72
CA GLU A 39 14.50 -11.33 9.65
C GLU A 39 15.94 -10.75 9.53
N GLY A 40 16.25 -9.77 10.35
CA GLY A 40 17.55 -9.09 10.35
C GLY A 40 17.72 -7.94 9.35
N THR A 41 16.73 -7.66 8.50
CA THR A 41 16.84 -6.66 7.44
C THR A 41 16.06 -5.39 7.79
N LEU A 42 16.70 -4.23 7.63
CA LEU A 42 16.03 -2.93 7.63
C LEU A 42 16.10 -2.32 6.23
N CYS A 43 15.08 -1.58 5.84
CA CYS A 43 15.14 -0.75 4.63
C CYS A 43 15.98 0.52 4.88
N GLY A 44 16.32 1.25 3.81
CA GLY A 44 17.11 2.48 3.91
C GLY A 44 16.54 3.52 4.88
N ARG A 45 15.21 3.61 5.02
CA ARG A 45 14.58 4.50 6.01
C ARG A 45 14.81 4.02 7.45
N GLY A 46 14.82 2.71 7.68
CA GLY A 46 15.12 2.15 8.99
C GLY A 46 16.56 2.44 9.41
N TYR A 47 17.51 2.20 8.52
CA TYR A 47 18.94 2.53 8.81
C TYR A 47 19.18 4.02 8.99
N GLY A 48 18.47 4.88 8.25
CA GLY A 48 18.58 6.34 8.35
C GLY A 48 17.86 6.95 9.57
N PHE A 49 17.16 6.17 10.39
CA PHE A 49 16.31 6.71 11.45
C PHE A 49 17.09 7.51 12.51
N ALA A 50 18.29 7.07 12.88
CA ALA A 50 19.15 7.80 13.82
C ALA A 50 19.53 9.18 13.27
N SER A 51 19.84 9.29 11.97
CA SER A 51 20.15 10.57 11.34
C SER A 51 18.96 11.54 11.39
N ILE A 52 17.73 11.05 11.23
CA ILE A 52 16.52 11.86 11.37
C ILE A 52 16.34 12.35 12.81
N ALA A 53 16.61 11.49 13.79
CA ALA A 53 16.46 11.82 15.21
C ALA A 53 17.41 12.93 15.67
N TYR A 54 18.62 12.97 15.11
CA TYR A 54 19.67 13.92 15.50
C TYR A 54 19.97 14.96 14.41
N ASN A 55 19.09 15.14 13.46
CA ASN A 55 19.22 16.19 12.47
C ASN A 55 19.17 17.57 13.12
N GLU A 56 20.07 18.48 12.72
CA GLU A 56 20.18 19.84 13.27
C GLU A 56 18.92 20.67 12.98
N ASP A 57 18.24 20.40 11.88
CA ASP A 57 17.01 21.08 11.49
C ASP A 57 15.76 20.49 12.17
N ARG A 58 15.93 19.49 13.06
CA ARG A 58 14.81 18.89 13.76
C ARG A 58 14.12 19.90 14.67
N LEU A 59 12.81 20.04 14.52
CA LEU A 59 12.01 20.88 15.42
C LEU A 59 11.98 20.28 16.82
N THR A 60 12.41 21.07 17.81
CA THR A 60 12.44 20.68 19.23
C THR A 60 11.45 21.46 20.08
N ASP A 61 10.97 22.58 19.57
CA ASP A 61 10.08 23.50 20.25
C ASP A 61 8.91 23.89 19.34
N PRO A 62 7.76 24.33 19.89
CA PRO A 62 6.71 24.95 19.10
C PRO A 62 7.21 26.23 18.43
N LEU A 63 6.74 26.48 17.22
CA LEU A 63 7.10 27.68 16.47
C LEU A 63 5.85 28.51 16.19
N LYS A 64 5.96 29.83 16.43
CA LYS A 64 4.94 30.81 16.04
C LYS A 64 5.45 31.66 14.88
N LYS A 65 4.64 31.81 13.84
CA LYS A 65 4.97 32.73 12.74
C LYS A 65 4.65 34.16 13.12
N ASN A 66 5.67 35.01 13.08
CA ASN A 66 5.59 36.43 13.35
C ASN A 66 6.27 37.22 12.24
N GLY A 67 5.55 38.10 11.56
CA GLY A 67 6.11 38.92 10.49
C GLY A 67 6.82 38.15 9.37
N GLY A 68 6.38 36.91 9.07
CA GLY A 68 6.97 36.04 8.04
C GLY A 68 8.10 35.14 8.55
N LYS A 69 8.59 35.31 9.77
CA LYS A 69 9.61 34.47 10.41
C LYS A 69 9.01 33.57 11.46
N PHE A 70 9.59 32.38 11.64
CA PHE A 70 9.20 31.47 12.72
C PHE A 70 10.08 31.72 13.94
N GLU A 71 9.43 31.89 15.09
CA GLU A 71 10.07 32.13 16.38
C GLU A 71 9.67 31.03 17.36
N LYS A 72 10.60 30.61 18.20
CA LYS A 72 10.33 29.62 19.25
C LYS A 72 9.42 30.21 20.32
N ILE A 73 8.42 29.43 20.73
CA ILE A 73 7.55 29.76 21.87
C ILE A 73 7.53 28.58 22.85
N THR A 74 7.01 28.81 24.06
CA THR A 74 6.80 27.74 25.02
C THR A 74 5.58 26.88 24.66
N TRP A 75 5.54 25.64 25.15
CA TRP A 75 4.36 24.78 25.02
C TRP A 75 3.13 25.39 25.68
N ASP A 76 3.25 25.99 26.86
CA ASP A 76 2.13 26.62 27.54
C ASP A 76 1.56 27.78 26.73
N GLN A 77 2.43 28.58 26.13
CA GLN A 77 1.99 29.66 25.23
C GLN A 77 1.27 29.08 24.01
N ALA A 78 1.82 28.02 23.39
CA ALA A 78 1.20 27.37 22.23
C ALA A 78 -0.20 26.84 22.59
N TYR A 79 -0.33 26.10 23.69
CA TYR A 79 -1.61 25.58 24.15
C TYR A 79 -2.64 26.68 24.43
N SER A 80 -2.25 27.74 25.14
CA SER A 80 -3.16 28.84 25.47
C SER A 80 -3.67 29.52 24.20
N GLU A 81 -2.78 29.93 23.30
CA GLU A 81 -3.16 30.63 22.07
C GLU A 81 -4.01 29.75 21.12
N ILE A 82 -3.71 28.45 21.02
CA ILE A 82 -4.51 27.51 20.21
C ILE A 82 -5.89 27.33 20.83
N ALA A 83 -5.96 27.14 22.16
CA ALA A 83 -7.24 26.95 22.86
C ALA A 83 -8.16 28.17 22.74
N GLU A 84 -7.62 29.36 22.91
CA GLU A 84 -8.35 30.63 22.74
C GLU A 84 -8.94 30.74 21.32
N LYS A 85 -8.14 30.48 20.29
CA LYS A 85 -8.60 30.56 18.89
C LYS A 85 -9.64 29.48 18.56
N VAL A 86 -9.43 28.24 18.99
CA VAL A 86 -10.39 27.15 18.78
C VAL A 86 -11.71 27.48 19.47
N LYS A 87 -11.67 27.97 20.73
CA LYS A 87 -12.86 28.35 21.46
C LYS A 87 -13.60 29.50 20.74
N ALA A 88 -12.90 30.54 20.32
CA ALA A 88 -13.51 31.66 19.61
C ALA A 88 -14.22 31.23 18.32
N ILE A 89 -13.61 30.33 17.56
CA ILE A 89 -14.22 29.76 16.33
C ILE A 89 -15.50 28.97 16.68
N ILE A 90 -15.47 28.17 17.72
CA ILE A 90 -16.64 27.37 18.15
C ILE A 90 -17.75 28.30 18.63
N ASP A 91 -17.43 29.32 19.43
CA ASP A 91 -18.41 30.28 19.98
C ASP A 91 -19.07 31.09 18.84
N GLU A 92 -18.32 31.44 17.78
CA GLU A 92 -18.80 32.25 16.66
C GLU A 92 -19.54 31.44 15.58
N LYS A 93 -18.98 30.26 15.22
CA LYS A 93 -19.37 29.51 14.00
C LYS A 93 -19.84 28.10 14.27
N GLY A 94 -19.76 27.63 15.51
CA GLY A 94 -20.03 26.26 15.89
C GLY A 94 -18.86 25.28 15.61
N PRO A 95 -18.89 24.10 16.23
CA PRO A 95 -17.80 23.13 16.15
C PRO A 95 -17.58 22.58 14.72
N GLN A 96 -18.60 22.61 13.88
CA GLN A 96 -18.50 22.18 12.47
C GLN A 96 -17.56 23.06 11.62
N ALA A 97 -17.19 24.25 12.10
CA ALA A 97 -16.20 25.10 11.46
C ALA A 97 -14.75 24.61 11.64
N LEU A 98 -14.54 23.62 12.51
CA LEU A 98 -13.25 22.99 12.72
C LEU A 98 -13.10 21.74 11.87
N ALA A 99 -11.94 21.57 11.26
CA ALA A 99 -11.57 20.38 10.52
C ALA A 99 -10.19 19.87 10.95
N MET A 100 -10.04 18.57 11.02
CA MET A 100 -8.78 17.88 11.28
C MET A 100 -8.33 17.13 10.03
N VAL A 101 -7.15 17.43 9.54
CA VAL A 101 -6.48 16.65 8.48
C VAL A 101 -5.32 15.90 9.10
N GLN A 102 -5.31 14.58 8.97
CA GLN A 102 -4.30 13.74 9.62
C GLN A 102 -3.86 12.57 8.77
N ASP A 103 -2.66 12.07 9.05
CA ASP A 103 -2.25 10.73 8.63
C ASP A 103 -2.92 9.68 9.55
N PRO A 104 -3.61 8.65 9.03
CA PRO A 104 -4.28 7.63 9.84
C PRO A 104 -3.32 6.68 10.58
N ARG A 105 -2.01 6.91 10.52
CA ARG A 105 -1.04 6.03 11.20
C ARG A 105 -1.09 6.12 12.72
N PRO A 106 -0.77 5.01 13.43
CA PRO A 106 -1.23 4.79 14.81
C PRO A 106 -0.77 5.79 15.86
N SER A 107 0.35 6.48 15.68
CA SER A 107 0.98 7.25 16.76
C SER A 107 0.19 8.48 17.25
N GLY A 108 -0.83 8.92 16.53
CA GLY A 108 -1.64 10.08 16.92
C GLY A 108 -3.14 9.93 16.67
N SER A 109 -3.56 8.98 15.83
CA SER A 109 -4.94 8.90 15.33
C SER A 109 -6.00 8.65 16.42
N TYR A 110 -5.66 7.95 17.48
CA TYR A 110 -6.57 7.72 18.60
C TYR A 110 -6.91 9.01 19.35
N TYR A 111 -5.91 9.88 19.56
CA TYR A 111 -6.08 11.13 20.27
C TYR A 111 -6.83 12.15 19.44
N THR A 112 -6.55 12.23 18.15
CA THR A 112 -7.19 13.21 17.25
C THR A 112 -8.68 12.96 17.11
N LYS A 113 -9.11 11.71 16.95
CA LYS A 113 -10.54 11.37 16.91
C LYS A 113 -11.25 11.73 18.22
N ARG A 114 -10.64 11.37 19.36
CA ARG A 114 -11.18 11.72 20.68
C ARG A 114 -11.26 13.22 20.89
N PHE A 115 -10.23 13.95 20.47
CA PHE A 115 -10.17 15.41 20.56
C PHE A 115 -11.28 16.07 19.75
N MET A 116 -11.44 15.70 18.49
CA MET A 116 -12.49 16.25 17.63
C MET A 116 -13.89 15.92 18.11
N ASN A 117 -14.11 14.69 18.59
CA ASN A 117 -15.38 14.31 19.20
C ASN A 117 -15.69 15.14 20.46
N ALA A 118 -14.69 15.42 21.31
CA ALA A 118 -14.85 16.27 22.49
C ALA A 118 -15.16 17.72 22.13
N LEU A 119 -14.68 18.21 21.00
CA LEU A 119 -15.03 19.55 20.48
C LEU A 119 -16.39 19.58 19.76
N GLY A 120 -17.00 18.41 19.49
CA GLY A 120 -18.28 18.30 18.79
C GLY A 120 -18.20 18.38 17.27
N SER A 121 -17.02 18.18 16.66
CA SER A 121 -16.84 18.18 15.21
C SER A 121 -16.57 16.78 14.67
N ALA A 122 -17.32 16.40 13.61
CA ALA A 122 -17.13 15.18 12.86
C ALA A 122 -16.15 15.32 11.68
N ASN A 123 -15.61 16.51 11.43
CA ASN A 123 -14.80 16.84 10.26
C ASN A 123 -13.36 16.33 10.43
N ILE A 124 -13.16 15.02 10.26
CA ILE A 124 -11.86 14.39 10.30
C ILE A 124 -11.56 13.81 8.93
N TYR A 125 -10.47 14.25 8.30
CA TYR A 125 -10.06 13.87 6.97
C TYR A 125 -8.71 13.15 7.01
N THR A 126 -8.57 12.13 6.18
CA THR A 126 -7.32 11.39 5.99
C THR A 126 -7.00 11.26 4.51
N HIS A 127 -5.79 10.85 4.18
CA HIS A 127 -5.40 10.60 2.78
C HIS A 127 -5.98 9.30 2.19
N GLY A 128 -6.84 8.59 2.92
CA GLY A 128 -7.38 7.27 2.52
C GLY A 128 -7.98 7.26 1.12
N ALA A 129 -8.77 8.28 0.76
CA ALA A 129 -9.39 8.39 -0.55
C ALA A 129 -8.37 8.43 -1.72
N ALA A 130 -7.21 9.05 -1.50
CA ALA A 130 -6.11 9.10 -2.47
C ALA A 130 -5.06 7.99 -2.25
N CYS A 131 -5.36 6.95 -1.48
CA CYS A 131 -4.42 5.89 -1.14
C CYS A 131 -4.96 4.52 -1.53
N ASN A 132 -5.69 3.81 -0.67
CA ASN A 132 -6.17 2.46 -0.97
C ASN A 132 -7.69 2.27 -0.80
N MET A 133 -8.45 3.34 -0.77
CA MET A 133 -9.90 3.24 -0.61
C MET A 133 -10.57 2.63 -1.84
N SER A 134 -10.07 2.88 -3.05
CA SER A 134 -10.59 2.24 -4.28
C SER A 134 -10.40 0.71 -4.23
N LYS A 135 -9.22 0.23 -3.84
CA LYS A 135 -8.97 -1.20 -3.62
C LYS A 135 -9.93 -1.78 -2.57
N ASN A 136 -10.07 -1.09 -1.44
CA ASN A 136 -10.96 -1.54 -0.37
C ASN A 136 -12.42 -1.57 -0.82
N ALA A 137 -12.86 -0.59 -1.61
CA ALA A 137 -14.21 -0.56 -2.17
C ALA A 137 -14.46 -1.78 -3.09
N GLY A 138 -13.54 -2.04 -4.03
CA GLY A 138 -13.64 -3.20 -4.92
C GLY A 138 -13.70 -4.52 -4.14
N PHE A 139 -12.79 -4.75 -3.21
CA PHE A 139 -12.82 -5.97 -2.39
C PHE A 139 -14.08 -6.08 -1.53
N THR A 140 -14.55 -4.97 -0.92
CA THR A 140 -15.77 -5.01 -0.12
C THR A 140 -16.99 -5.39 -0.97
N GLN A 141 -17.08 -4.91 -2.19
CA GLN A 141 -18.18 -5.23 -3.10
C GLN A 141 -18.14 -6.67 -3.60
N VAL A 142 -16.96 -7.21 -3.86
CA VAL A 142 -16.83 -8.56 -4.44
C VAL A 142 -16.76 -9.65 -3.39
N ILE A 143 -16.00 -9.45 -2.31
CA ILE A 143 -15.75 -10.49 -1.30
C ILE A 143 -16.17 -10.12 0.12
N GLY A 144 -16.84 -8.97 0.32
CA GLY A 144 -17.38 -8.55 1.61
C GLY A 144 -16.35 -8.05 2.62
N THR A 145 -15.07 -7.97 2.27
CA THR A 145 -14.00 -7.44 3.14
C THR A 145 -13.17 -6.40 2.41
N GLY A 146 -12.76 -5.34 3.13
CA GLY A 146 -12.03 -4.22 2.53
C GLY A 146 -10.55 -4.49 2.24
N ASP A 147 -9.98 -5.55 2.76
CA ASP A 147 -8.57 -5.91 2.53
C ASP A 147 -8.32 -7.39 2.81
N PHE A 148 -7.38 -7.98 2.08
CA PHE A 148 -6.86 -9.29 2.38
C PHE A 148 -5.39 -9.37 1.96
N THR A 149 -4.68 -10.39 2.43
CA THR A 149 -3.26 -10.59 2.15
C THR A 149 -3.09 -11.85 1.30
N SER A 150 -2.36 -11.72 0.21
CA SER A 150 -1.99 -12.85 -0.64
C SER A 150 -0.91 -13.71 0.04
N ASP A 151 -1.00 -15.01 -0.11
CA ASP A 151 0.03 -15.95 0.31
C ASP A 151 1.06 -16.16 -0.81
N VAL A 152 1.91 -15.16 -0.99
CA VAL A 152 2.93 -15.17 -2.05
C VAL A 152 3.92 -16.32 -1.88
N VAL A 153 4.29 -16.65 -0.63
CA VAL A 153 5.32 -17.67 -0.33
C VAL A 153 4.92 -19.06 -0.81
N ASN A 154 3.64 -19.39 -0.72
CA ASN A 154 3.10 -20.70 -1.10
C ASN A 154 2.44 -20.71 -2.48
N SER A 155 2.57 -19.63 -3.24
CA SER A 155 2.05 -19.56 -4.60
C SER A 155 2.90 -20.40 -5.56
N LYS A 156 2.27 -20.91 -6.63
CA LYS A 156 2.94 -21.48 -7.80
C LYS A 156 3.22 -20.41 -8.85
N MET A 157 2.36 -19.40 -8.91
CA MET A 157 2.53 -18.23 -9.75
C MET A 157 2.03 -16.99 -9.01
N THR A 158 2.83 -15.91 -9.03
CA THR A 158 2.41 -14.59 -8.56
C THR A 158 2.68 -13.54 -9.61
N MET A 159 1.65 -12.78 -9.95
CA MET A 159 1.75 -11.63 -10.85
C MET A 159 1.71 -10.33 -10.03
N PHE A 160 2.78 -9.53 -10.12
CA PHE A 160 2.89 -8.22 -9.46
C PHE A 160 2.53 -7.13 -10.47
N ILE A 161 1.42 -6.43 -10.27
CA ILE A 161 0.92 -5.40 -11.19
C ILE A 161 1.13 -4.03 -10.58
N GLY A 162 2.01 -3.22 -11.20
CA GLY A 162 2.36 -1.89 -10.71
C GLY A 162 2.99 -1.92 -9.31
N ARG A 163 3.67 -3.01 -8.96
CA ARG A 163 4.17 -3.25 -7.63
C ARG A 163 5.61 -3.70 -7.60
N SER A 164 6.44 -2.98 -6.84
CA SER A 164 7.82 -3.36 -6.61
C SER A 164 8.10 -3.61 -5.14
N TYR A 165 8.48 -4.84 -4.81
CA TYR A 165 8.88 -5.21 -3.45
C TYR A 165 10.33 -4.83 -3.17
N ALA A 166 11.19 -4.80 -4.18
CA ALA A 166 12.61 -4.52 -4.02
C ALA A 166 12.96 -3.02 -3.98
N ASP A 167 12.08 -2.14 -4.49
CA ASP A 167 12.36 -0.69 -4.50
C ASP A 167 12.09 0.00 -3.18
N ALA A 168 11.67 -0.71 -2.13
CA ALA A 168 11.14 0.07 -1.08
C ALA A 168 11.37 -0.37 0.36
N ILE A 169 10.35 -0.32 0.99
CA ILE A 169 10.03 -0.34 2.38
C ILE A 169 9.28 -1.62 2.56
N LYS A 170 9.38 -2.30 3.59
CA LYS A 170 8.79 -3.60 3.91
C LYS A 170 9.67 -4.77 3.44
N PRO A 171 10.80 -4.98 4.14
CA PRO A 171 11.68 -6.12 3.88
C PRO A 171 10.94 -7.46 3.83
N SER A 172 9.91 -7.65 4.67
CA SER A 172 9.09 -8.86 4.68
C SER A 172 8.46 -9.21 3.33
N GLN A 173 8.13 -8.21 2.52
CA GLN A 173 7.56 -8.45 1.19
C GLN A 173 8.61 -8.93 0.20
N LEU A 174 9.81 -8.36 0.26
CA LEU A 174 10.93 -8.83 -0.54
C LEU A 174 11.32 -10.26 -0.14
N HIS A 175 11.39 -10.56 1.17
CA HIS A 175 11.67 -11.92 1.66
C HIS A 175 10.60 -12.91 1.20
N ALA A 176 9.31 -12.51 1.21
CA ALA A 176 8.25 -13.37 0.70
C ALA A 176 8.41 -13.68 -0.79
N MET A 177 8.78 -12.68 -1.60
CA MET A 177 9.08 -12.85 -3.01
C MET A 177 10.28 -13.78 -3.26
N GLN A 178 11.36 -13.58 -2.52
CA GLN A 178 12.55 -14.43 -2.61
C GLN A 178 12.24 -15.88 -2.24
N LYS A 179 11.52 -16.11 -1.13
CA LYS A 179 11.10 -17.45 -0.71
C LYS A 179 10.17 -18.12 -1.73
N ALA A 180 9.26 -17.37 -2.34
CA ALA A 180 8.40 -17.88 -3.40
C ALA A 180 9.23 -18.37 -4.61
N HIS A 181 10.18 -17.56 -5.06
CA HIS A 181 11.09 -17.91 -6.14
C HIS A 181 11.95 -19.16 -5.79
N GLU A 182 12.51 -19.20 -4.59
CA GLU A 182 13.27 -20.37 -4.08
C GLU A 182 12.41 -21.64 -4.02
N ASN A 183 11.10 -21.51 -3.76
CA ASN A 183 10.13 -22.59 -3.77
C ASN A 183 9.70 -23.01 -5.20
N GLY A 184 10.19 -22.34 -6.25
CA GLY A 184 9.88 -22.62 -7.64
C GLY A 184 8.60 -21.96 -8.16
N ALA A 185 8.13 -20.92 -7.51
CA ALA A 185 7.03 -20.11 -8.02
C ALA A 185 7.47 -19.29 -9.24
N GLU A 186 6.63 -19.22 -10.26
CA GLU A 186 6.77 -18.29 -11.38
C GLU A 186 6.37 -16.89 -10.93
N LEU A 187 7.28 -15.91 -11.09
CA LEU A 187 7.08 -14.52 -10.66
C LEU A 187 7.11 -13.60 -11.88
N VAL A 188 5.97 -12.94 -12.13
CA VAL A 188 5.79 -12.04 -13.27
C VAL A 188 5.60 -10.61 -12.77
N ILE A 189 6.36 -9.66 -13.30
CA ILE A 189 6.24 -8.23 -13.01
C ILE A 189 5.59 -7.52 -14.19
N VAL A 190 4.39 -7.00 -13.99
CA VAL A 190 3.69 -6.13 -14.96
C VAL A 190 3.85 -4.68 -14.47
N ASP A 191 4.73 -3.93 -15.13
CA ASP A 191 5.05 -2.56 -14.68
C ASP A 191 5.56 -1.74 -15.88
N PRO A 192 5.15 -0.47 -16.02
CA PRO A 192 5.70 0.42 -17.05
C PRO A 192 7.21 0.60 -16.95
N ARG A 193 7.76 0.41 -15.76
CA ARG A 193 9.17 0.58 -15.44
C ARG A 193 9.84 -0.75 -15.15
N LEU A 194 11.04 -0.92 -15.67
CA LEU A 194 11.94 -2.00 -15.27
C LEU A 194 12.39 -1.75 -13.82
N ASN A 195 11.60 -2.21 -12.84
CA ASN A 195 11.86 -1.98 -11.43
C ASN A 195 12.80 -3.03 -10.81
N ASN A 196 13.32 -2.77 -9.61
CA ASN A 196 14.33 -3.64 -9.00
C ASN A 196 13.82 -5.04 -8.59
N SER A 197 12.50 -5.25 -8.52
CA SER A 197 11.94 -6.58 -8.23
C SER A 197 12.19 -7.59 -9.35
N ILE A 198 12.50 -7.12 -10.54
CA ILE A 198 12.81 -7.98 -11.70
C ILE A 198 14.06 -8.82 -11.46
N ALA A 199 14.99 -8.37 -10.62
CA ALA A 199 16.14 -9.19 -10.23
C ALA A 199 15.76 -10.51 -9.51
N PHE A 200 14.52 -10.63 -9.08
CA PHE A 200 13.96 -11.79 -8.37
C PHE A 200 12.75 -12.39 -9.07
N ALA A 201 12.48 -12.01 -10.31
CA ALA A 201 11.34 -12.46 -11.10
C ALA A 201 11.80 -13.16 -12.39
N ASP A 202 10.91 -13.95 -12.94
CA ASP A 202 11.17 -14.72 -14.17
C ASP A 202 10.88 -13.91 -15.42
N GLU A 203 9.91 -12.99 -15.35
CA GLU A 203 9.49 -12.19 -16.50
C GLU A 203 9.11 -10.76 -16.10
N TRP A 204 9.47 -9.81 -16.97
CA TRP A 204 8.95 -8.45 -16.96
C TRP A 204 8.09 -8.19 -18.19
N VAL A 205 6.88 -7.74 -17.95
CA VAL A 205 5.89 -7.38 -18.96
C VAL A 205 5.67 -5.87 -18.92
N PRO A 206 6.25 -5.12 -19.87
CA PRO A 206 6.02 -3.67 -19.94
C PRO A 206 4.58 -3.38 -20.33
N ILE A 207 3.96 -2.43 -19.61
CA ILE A 207 2.58 -2.01 -19.84
C ILE A 207 2.50 -0.49 -20.00
N ASN A 208 1.63 0.01 -20.86
CA ASN A 208 1.35 1.45 -20.94
C ASN A 208 0.76 1.95 -19.61
N PRO A 209 1.25 3.07 -19.04
CA PRO A 209 0.70 3.61 -17.79
C PRO A 209 -0.81 3.86 -17.86
N GLY A 210 -1.54 3.45 -16.83
CA GLY A 210 -2.98 3.70 -16.72
C GLY A 210 -3.87 2.70 -17.46
N THR A 211 -3.33 1.56 -17.92
CA THR A 211 -4.08 0.59 -18.74
C THR A 211 -4.22 -0.79 -18.10
N ASP A 212 -3.92 -0.91 -16.82
CA ASP A 212 -3.97 -2.19 -16.08
C ASP A 212 -5.37 -2.82 -16.13
N LEU A 213 -6.44 -2.01 -16.13
CA LEU A 213 -7.81 -2.50 -16.22
C LEU A 213 -8.04 -3.28 -17.52
N ALA A 214 -7.60 -2.75 -18.67
CA ALA A 214 -7.76 -3.43 -19.95
C ALA A 214 -7.00 -4.76 -19.97
N PHE A 215 -5.81 -4.82 -19.39
CA PHE A 215 -5.04 -6.04 -19.22
C PHE A 215 -5.79 -7.08 -18.40
N ILE A 216 -6.29 -6.71 -17.22
CA ILE A 216 -6.99 -7.62 -16.30
C ILE A 216 -8.31 -8.12 -16.91
N LEU A 217 -9.08 -7.24 -17.58
CA LEU A 217 -10.32 -7.63 -18.26
C LEU A 217 -10.06 -8.63 -19.39
N ALA A 218 -9.00 -8.44 -20.16
CA ALA A 218 -8.65 -9.38 -21.23
C ALA A 218 -8.18 -10.72 -20.67
N MET A 219 -7.43 -10.74 -19.56
CA MET A 219 -7.10 -11.99 -18.87
C MET A 219 -8.37 -12.72 -18.39
N ALA A 220 -9.29 -11.98 -17.78
CA ALA A 220 -10.58 -12.52 -17.35
C ALA A 220 -11.40 -13.08 -18.53
N HIS A 221 -11.40 -12.38 -19.68
CA HIS A 221 -12.01 -12.88 -20.91
C HIS A 221 -11.43 -14.24 -21.32
N VAL A 222 -10.11 -14.39 -21.32
CA VAL A 222 -9.43 -15.67 -21.66
C VAL A 222 -9.85 -16.78 -20.72
N VAL A 223 -9.84 -16.52 -19.40
CA VAL A 223 -10.24 -17.50 -18.38
C VAL A 223 -11.69 -17.94 -18.58
N VAL A 224 -12.60 -17.01 -18.84
CA VAL A 224 -14.03 -17.32 -19.05
C VAL A 224 -14.24 -18.04 -20.38
N ARG A 225 -13.68 -17.54 -21.49
CA ARG A 225 -13.79 -18.12 -22.82
C ARG A 225 -13.30 -19.57 -22.88
N ASN A 226 -12.18 -19.83 -22.25
CA ASN A 226 -11.54 -21.15 -22.23
C ASN A 226 -12.03 -22.04 -21.08
N LYS A 227 -12.97 -21.56 -20.25
CA LYS A 227 -13.53 -22.29 -19.10
C LYS A 227 -12.46 -22.75 -18.09
N LEU A 228 -11.48 -21.90 -17.83
CA LEU A 228 -10.37 -22.17 -16.90
C LEU A 228 -10.71 -21.80 -15.46
N TYR A 229 -11.97 -21.77 -15.10
CA TYR A 229 -12.49 -21.46 -13.77
C TYR A 229 -13.15 -22.67 -13.13
N ASP A 230 -13.28 -22.67 -11.81
CA ASP A 230 -14.02 -23.71 -11.08
C ASP A 230 -15.52 -23.46 -11.21
N ALA A 231 -16.17 -24.22 -12.12
CA ALA A 231 -17.59 -24.07 -12.42
C ALA A 231 -18.49 -24.41 -11.21
N SER A 232 -18.09 -25.38 -10.35
CA SER A 232 -18.87 -25.73 -9.16
C SER A 232 -18.80 -24.64 -8.11
N TYR A 233 -17.61 -24.08 -7.87
CA TYR A 233 -17.43 -22.95 -6.99
C TYR A 233 -18.24 -21.73 -7.43
N ILE A 234 -18.21 -21.40 -8.71
CA ILE A 234 -18.97 -20.29 -9.29
C ILE A 234 -20.47 -20.49 -9.06
N ALA A 235 -21.00 -21.68 -9.37
CA ALA A 235 -22.43 -21.97 -9.23
C ALA A 235 -22.92 -21.92 -7.78
N GLU A 236 -22.08 -22.32 -6.82
CA GLU A 236 -22.47 -22.44 -5.42
C GLU A 236 -22.20 -21.16 -4.59
N ASN A 237 -21.19 -20.36 -4.99
CA ASN A 237 -20.63 -19.33 -4.11
C ASN A 237 -20.65 -17.93 -4.71
N THR A 238 -21.12 -17.73 -5.95
CA THR A 238 -21.11 -16.42 -6.60
C THR A 238 -22.46 -16.04 -7.18
N VAL A 239 -22.66 -14.76 -7.43
CA VAL A 239 -23.82 -14.20 -8.12
C VAL A 239 -23.33 -13.26 -9.22
N GLY A 240 -24.10 -13.12 -10.31
CA GLY A 240 -23.79 -12.19 -11.40
C GLY A 240 -22.71 -12.68 -12.37
N PHE A 241 -22.36 -13.97 -12.37
CA PHE A 241 -21.31 -14.49 -13.25
C PHE A 241 -21.72 -14.43 -14.73
N GLU A 242 -22.96 -14.68 -15.06
CA GLU A 242 -23.46 -14.64 -16.45
C GLU A 242 -23.38 -13.22 -17.03
N GLU A 243 -23.80 -12.22 -16.27
CA GLU A 243 -23.71 -10.82 -16.67
C GLU A 243 -22.25 -10.39 -16.81
N TRP A 244 -21.39 -10.83 -15.88
CA TRP A 244 -19.96 -10.60 -15.96
C TRP A 244 -19.32 -11.24 -17.19
N ALA A 245 -19.65 -12.50 -17.47
CA ALA A 245 -19.17 -13.22 -18.64
C ALA A 245 -19.65 -12.57 -19.96
N ASP A 246 -20.87 -12.03 -19.98
CA ASP A 246 -21.39 -11.27 -21.12
C ASP A 246 -20.65 -9.96 -21.34
N TYR A 247 -20.42 -9.21 -20.29
CA TYR A 247 -19.60 -7.99 -20.32
C TYR A 247 -18.18 -8.22 -20.86
N LEU A 248 -17.56 -9.33 -20.52
CA LEU A 248 -16.20 -9.66 -20.93
C LEU A 248 -16.06 -10.01 -22.41
N LYS A 249 -17.14 -10.26 -23.16
CA LYS A 249 -17.07 -10.73 -24.55
C LYS A 249 -16.26 -9.85 -25.47
N ASP A 250 -16.34 -8.53 -25.26
CA ASP A 250 -15.64 -7.54 -26.06
C ASP A 250 -14.26 -7.18 -25.52
N CYS A 251 -13.91 -7.62 -24.30
CA CYS A 251 -12.63 -7.39 -23.68
C CYS A 251 -11.56 -8.40 -24.16
N THR A 252 -11.40 -8.52 -25.47
CA THR A 252 -10.49 -9.54 -26.06
C THR A 252 -9.02 -9.18 -25.86
N PRO A 253 -8.09 -10.15 -25.89
CA PRO A 253 -6.66 -9.89 -25.90
C PRO A 253 -6.21 -8.95 -27.02
N ALA A 254 -6.82 -9.03 -28.21
CA ALA A 254 -6.51 -8.12 -29.30
C ALA A 254 -6.94 -6.68 -29.01
N TRP A 255 -8.11 -6.47 -28.39
CA TRP A 255 -8.53 -5.15 -27.90
C TRP A 255 -7.58 -4.60 -26.86
N ALA A 256 -7.15 -5.43 -25.90
CA ALA A 256 -6.24 -4.99 -24.85
C ALA A 256 -4.81 -4.73 -25.36
N GLU A 257 -4.33 -5.43 -26.39
CA GLU A 257 -3.03 -5.18 -27.02
C GLU A 257 -2.92 -3.74 -27.54
N GLU A 258 -3.96 -3.23 -28.19
CA GLU A 258 -3.98 -1.85 -28.71
C GLU A 258 -3.89 -0.80 -27.59
N ILE A 259 -4.43 -1.10 -26.42
CA ILE A 259 -4.48 -0.19 -25.27
C ILE A 259 -3.21 -0.28 -24.43
N THR A 260 -2.82 -1.52 -24.11
CA THR A 260 -1.78 -1.80 -23.11
C THR A 260 -0.37 -1.84 -23.67
N GLY A 261 -0.25 -2.11 -24.97
CA GLY A 261 1.03 -2.42 -25.62
C GLY A 261 1.56 -3.83 -25.32
N ILE A 262 0.82 -4.65 -24.56
CA ILE A 262 1.16 -6.06 -24.31
C ILE A 262 0.57 -6.90 -25.44
N SER A 263 1.38 -7.78 -26.06
CA SER A 263 0.89 -8.60 -27.16
C SER A 263 -0.27 -9.50 -26.73
N LYS A 264 -1.24 -9.69 -27.59
CA LYS A 264 -2.36 -10.61 -27.36
C LYS A 264 -1.90 -12.01 -26.95
N ASP A 265 -0.81 -12.50 -27.55
CA ASP A 265 -0.27 -13.82 -27.26
C ASP A 265 0.31 -13.91 -25.84
N THR A 266 0.93 -12.83 -25.36
CA THR A 266 1.40 -12.71 -23.96
C THR A 266 0.20 -12.69 -23.00
N ILE A 267 -0.86 -11.96 -23.32
CA ILE A 267 -2.07 -11.90 -22.49
C ILE A 267 -2.73 -13.27 -22.40
N GLU A 268 -2.87 -13.98 -23.52
CA GLU A 268 -3.41 -15.35 -23.60
C GLU A 268 -2.60 -16.31 -22.72
N ARG A 269 -1.29 -16.28 -22.86
CA ARG A 269 -0.38 -17.14 -22.11
C ARG A 269 -0.48 -16.87 -20.61
N LEU A 270 -0.30 -15.62 -20.20
CA LEU A 270 -0.32 -15.25 -18.78
C LEU A 270 -1.66 -15.56 -18.09
N ALA A 271 -2.76 -15.36 -18.79
CA ALA A 271 -4.08 -15.74 -18.27
C ALA A 271 -4.21 -17.25 -18.07
N THR A 272 -3.70 -18.03 -19.02
CA THR A 272 -3.73 -19.49 -18.98
C THR A 272 -2.80 -20.02 -17.87
N ASP A 273 -1.58 -19.50 -17.77
CA ASP A 273 -0.59 -19.88 -16.77
C ASP A 273 -1.11 -19.60 -15.35
N LEU A 274 -1.66 -18.39 -15.13
CA LEU A 274 -2.25 -18.02 -13.85
C LEU A 274 -3.43 -18.92 -13.46
N ALA A 275 -4.34 -19.20 -14.39
CA ALA A 275 -5.47 -20.08 -14.14
C ALA A 275 -5.03 -21.53 -13.87
N THR A 276 -3.99 -22.01 -14.58
CA THR A 276 -3.43 -23.36 -14.38
C THR A 276 -2.71 -23.51 -13.04
N ALA A 277 -2.12 -22.42 -12.52
CA ALA A 277 -1.50 -22.39 -11.20
C ALA A 277 -2.51 -22.45 -10.04
N ALA A 278 -3.80 -22.23 -10.31
CA ALA A 278 -4.85 -22.28 -9.26
C ALA A 278 -4.87 -23.66 -8.54
N PRO A 279 -5.23 -23.70 -7.25
CA PRO A 279 -5.62 -22.58 -6.38
C PRO A 279 -4.44 -21.77 -5.82
N ALA A 280 -3.20 -22.14 -6.14
CA ALA A 280 -2.00 -21.46 -5.64
C ALA A 280 -1.54 -20.33 -6.58
N ALA A 281 -2.47 -19.61 -7.18
CA ALA A 281 -2.23 -18.44 -8.01
C ALA A 281 -2.48 -17.15 -7.20
N SER A 282 -1.66 -16.11 -7.43
CA SER A 282 -1.78 -14.84 -6.74
C SER A 282 -1.60 -13.66 -7.68
N ILE A 283 -2.38 -12.61 -7.46
CA ILE A 283 -2.16 -11.30 -8.07
C ILE A 283 -1.90 -10.30 -6.94
N GLU A 284 -0.74 -9.63 -7.02
CA GLU A 284 -0.34 -8.58 -6.11
C GLU A 284 -0.46 -7.21 -6.80
N PRO A 285 -1.58 -6.51 -6.65
CA PRO A 285 -1.77 -5.20 -7.26
C PRO A 285 -0.99 -4.13 -6.50
N SER A 286 -0.85 -2.97 -7.12
CA SER A 286 -0.33 -1.78 -6.46
C SER A 286 -1.08 -1.50 -5.14
N TRP A 287 -0.33 -1.18 -4.10
CA TRP A 287 -0.88 -0.90 -2.77
C TRP A 287 -1.85 0.27 -2.74
N ARG A 288 -1.65 1.19 -3.63
CA ARG A 288 -2.40 2.44 -3.70
C ARG A 288 -3.43 2.38 -4.82
N GLY A 289 -4.14 1.26 -4.82
CA GLY A 289 -5.34 1.08 -5.56
C GLY A 289 -5.19 1.41 -7.01
N ALA A 290 -4.37 0.60 -7.67
CA ALA A 290 -4.63 0.60 -9.07
C ALA A 290 -4.54 2.02 -9.68
N TYR A 291 -3.44 2.73 -9.45
CA TYR A 291 -3.23 3.96 -10.20
C TYR A 291 -3.46 3.73 -11.70
N GLY A 292 -3.04 2.56 -12.20
CA GLY A 292 -3.31 2.12 -13.54
C GLY A 292 -4.78 1.95 -13.86
N CYS A 293 -5.58 1.56 -12.88
CA CYS A 293 -7.02 1.48 -13.04
C CYS A 293 -7.73 2.83 -12.78
N SER A 294 -7.30 3.62 -11.80
CA SER A 294 -7.97 4.88 -11.42
C SER A 294 -7.98 5.94 -12.54
N TYR A 295 -6.98 5.93 -13.39
CA TYR A 295 -6.92 6.83 -14.54
C TYR A 295 -7.85 6.43 -15.69
N ALA A 296 -8.39 5.21 -15.66
CA ALA A 296 -9.26 4.66 -16.69
C ALA A 296 -10.74 4.54 -16.27
N ASN A 297 -11.25 5.40 -15.38
CA ASN A 297 -12.58 5.33 -14.77
C ASN A 297 -12.82 4.07 -13.93
N SER A 298 -11.85 3.63 -13.24
CA SER A 298 -11.86 2.35 -12.56
C SER A 298 -12.35 2.40 -11.13
N GLY A 299 -13.52 2.92 -10.93
CA GLY A 299 -14.33 2.48 -9.81
C GLY A 299 -15.31 1.38 -10.25
N GLU A 300 -15.23 1.00 -11.50
CA GLU A 300 -16.12 0.04 -12.16
C GLU A 300 -15.54 -1.37 -12.17
#